data_f453f1d42e30473cc794d8c5edca567c
#
_entry.id   f453f1d42e30473cc794d8c5edca567c
#
_cell.length_a   1.000
_cell.length_b   1.000
_cell.length_c   1.000
_cell.angle_alpha   90.00
_cell.angle_beta   90.00
_cell.angle_gamma   90.00
#
_symmetry.space_group_name_H-M   'P 1'
#
loop_
_entity.id
_entity.type
_entity.pdbx_description
1 polymer ?
#
loop_
_entity_poly.entity_id
_entity_poly.type
_entity_poly.pdbx_seq_one_letter_code
_entity_poly.pdbx_strand_id
1 'polypeptide(L)'
;MDKKILNLLNKWKENNLITDSTFQEIVEFESNSSPTQKSKVAKAITLIGSLFLLSGLLGTLPLIWDNLTYWAQLLLLVVTTVFLIYAANYSEKFEDKNIFIFKSSERVSSVLFLISTISFGSVIVFSLNIINNTTGFSLSEDIQILIVSFMVLIYSLYMYSRTKQIFQHVALFYSSIFFLGSVGNIIFPNIEPWAGGLFLIATGLILSLIHI
;
A
#
# COMPACT_ATOMS: atom_id res chain seq x y z
N MET A 1 -1.44 -19.28 26.41
CA MET A 1 -2.78 -18.75 26.80
C MET A 1 -2.85 -17.25 26.57
N ASP A 2 -3.93 -16.72 26.01
CA ASP A 2 -4.11 -15.28 25.77
C ASP A 2 -4.45 -14.57 27.10
N LYS A 3 -3.81 -13.37 27.34
CA LYS A 3 -4.08 -12.56 28.54
C LYS A 3 -5.54 -12.18 28.70
N LYS A 4 -6.30 -12.07 27.57
CA LYS A 4 -7.73 -11.79 27.61
C LYS A 4 -8.55 -12.95 28.20
N ILE A 5 -8.19 -14.17 27.82
CA ILE A 5 -8.85 -15.39 28.34
C ILE A 5 -8.55 -15.54 29.83
N LEU A 6 -7.31 -15.32 30.25
CA LEU A 6 -6.92 -15.37 31.66
C LEU A 6 -7.71 -14.36 32.52
N ASN A 7 -7.83 -13.12 32.05
CA ASN A 7 -8.60 -12.08 32.75
C ASN A 7 -10.10 -12.44 32.83
N LEU A 8 -10.64 -13.06 31.81
CA LEU A 8 -12.04 -13.48 31.78
C LEU A 8 -12.29 -14.63 32.76
N LEU A 9 -11.40 -15.60 32.78
CA LEU A 9 -11.44 -16.73 33.72
C LEU A 9 -11.31 -16.26 35.18
N ASN A 10 -10.41 -15.34 35.48
CA ASN A 10 -10.26 -14.74 36.81
C ASN A 10 -11.54 -14.02 37.23
N LYS A 11 -12.16 -13.25 36.32
CA LYS A 11 -13.44 -12.57 36.60
C LYS A 11 -14.57 -13.56 36.89
N TRP A 12 -14.61 -14.68 36.20
CA TRP A 12 -15.60 -15.72 36.45
C TRP A 12 -15.36 -16.43 37.80
N LYS A 13 -14.09 -16.66 38.18
CA LYS A 13 -13.73 -17.20 39.47
C LYS A 13 -14.12 -16.23 40.61
N GLU A 14 -13.79 -14.94 40.50
CA GLU A 14 -14.12 -13.90 41.47
C GLU A 14 -15.63 -13.76 41.68
N ASN A 15 -16.44 -14.00 40.66
CA ASN A 15 -17.90 -13.97 40.72
C ASN A 15 -18.50 -15.33 41.08
N ASN A 16 -17.70 -16.31 41.52
CA ASN A 16 -18.15 -17.67 41.90
C ASN A 16 -18.92 -18.41 40.78
N LEU A 17 -18.70 -18.05 39.51
CA LEU A 17 -19.30 -18.72 38.36
C LEU A 17 -18.63 -20.03 38.01
N ILE A 18 -17.37 -20.19 38.39
CA ILE A 18 -16.58 -21.42 38.22
C ILE A 18 -15.83 -21.74 39.51
N THR A 19 -15.65 -23.04 39.78
CA THR A 19 -14.90 -23.53 40.93
C THR A 19 -13.41 -23.45 40.67
N ASP A 20 -12.58 -23.49 41.72
CA ASP A 20 -11.12 -23.50 41.60
C ASP A 20 -10.58 -24.70 40.78
N SER A 21 -11.23 -25.87 40.94
CA SER A 21 -10.88 -27.05 40.14
C SER A 21 -11.14 -26.85 38.66
N THR A 22 -12.34 -26.33 38.33
CA THR A 22 -12.70 -26.04 36.94
C THR A 22 -11.82 -24.96 36.32
N PHE A 23 -11.44 -23.94 37.11
CA PHE A 23 -10.47 -22.93 36.65
C PHE A 23 -9.13 -23.55 36.26
N GLN A 24 -8.58 -24.44 37.15
CA GLN A 24 -7.30 -25.09 36.86
C GLN A 24 -7.38 -26.05 35.67
N GLU A 25 -8.46 -26.82 35.54
CA GLU A 25 -8.67 -27.69 34.38
C GLU A 25 -8.71 -26.92 33.06
N ILE A 26 -9.38 -25.77 33.03
CA ILE A 26 -9.42 -24.93 31.83
C ILE A 26 -8.05 -24.32 31.53
N VAL A 27 -7.32 -23.86 32.55
CA VAL A 27 -5.96 -23.32 32.38
C VAL A 27 -5.01 -24.38 31.86
N GLU A 28 -5.07 -25.60 32.41
CA GLU A 28 -4.25 -26.72 31.97
C GLU A 28 -4.61 -27.16 30.56
N PHE A 29 -5.89 -27.27 30.23
CA PHE A 29 -6.34 -27.56 28.86
C PHE A 29 -5.88 -26.54 27.85
N GLU A 30 -6.04 -25.26 28.15
CA GLU A 30 -5.58 -24.16 27.27
C GLU A 30 -4.05 -24.09 27.16
N SER A 31 -3.31 -24.41 28.22
CA SER A 31 -1.84 -24.46 28.19
C SER A 31 -1.32 -25.63 27.34
N ASN A 32 -1.97 -26.79 27.45
CA ASN A 32 -1.63 -27.99 26.67
C ASN A 32 -2.15 -27.92 25.23
N SER A 33 -3.23 -27.21 25.02
CA SER A 33 -3.83 -26.94 23.67
C SER A 33 -3.14 -25.82 22.93
N SER A 34 -1.97 -25.33 23.38
CA SER A 34 -1.37 -24.11 22.83
C SER A 34 -1.17 -24.21 21.31
N PRO A 35 -1.94 -23.44 20.55
CA PRO A 35 -1.87 -23.43 19.07
C PRO A 35 -0.59 -22.77 18.55
N THR A 36 0.33 -22.38 19.44
CA THR A 36 1.46 -21.50 19.16
C THR A 36 2.45 -22.11 18.17
N GLN A 37 2.66 -23.43 18.23
CA GLN A 37 3.64 -24.07 17.34
C GLN A 37 3.04 -24.39 15.96
N LYS A 38 1.81 -24.92 15.92
CA LYS A 38 1.08 -25.14 14.65
C LYS A 38 0.79 -23.81 13.93
N SER A 39 0.48 -22.75 14.67
CA SER A 39 0.28 -21.41 14.13
C SER A 39 1.54 -20.80 13.53
N LYS A 40 2.72 -21.01 14.14
CA LYS A 40 4.00 -20.51 13.61
C LYS A 40 4.40 -21.22 12.31
N VAL A 41 4.27 -22.53 12.26
CA VAL A 41 4.56 -23.32 11.04
C VAL A 41 3.57 -22.97 9.93
N ALA A 42 2.28 -22.90 10.22
CA ALA A 42 1.28 -22.49 9.25
C ALA A 42 1.56 -21.08 8.70
N LYS A 43 1.93 -20.12 9.56
CA LYS A 43 2.31 -18.76 9.13
C LYS A 43 3.57 -18.76 8.25
N ALA A 44 4.57 -19.55 8.60
CA ALA A 44 5.79 -19.68 7.80
C ALA A 44 5.48 -20.28 6.40
N ILE A 45 4.68 -21.34 6.34
CA ILE A 45 4.24 -21.95 5.08
C ILE A 45 3.44 -20.95 4.23
N THR A 46 2.52 -20.21 4.84
CA THR A 46 1.72 -19.18 4.13
C THR A 46 2.62 -18.07 3.58
N LEU A 47 3.61 -17.62 4.37
CA LEU A 47 4.54 -16.58 3.95
C LEU A 47 5.44 -17.06 2.80
N ILE A 48 5.97 -18.27 2.90
CA ILE A 48 6.78 -18.87 1.82
C ILE A 48 5.92 -19.08 0.57
N GLY A 49 4.71 -19.63 0.72
CA GLY A 49 3.78 -19.84 -0.41
C GLY A 49 3.39 -18.53 -1.09
N SER A 50 3.13 -17.47 -0.32
CA SER A 50 2.83 -16.15 -0.88
C SER A 50 4.02 -15.53 -1.61
N LEU A 51 5.26 -15.72 -1.12
CA LEU A 51 6.47 -15.29 -1.82
C LEU A 51 6.67 -16.03 -3.14
N PHE A 52 6.45 -17.36 -3.18
CA PHE A 52 6.52 -18.14 -4.40
C PHE A 52 5.46 -17.72 -5.42
N LEU A 53 4.22 -17.51 -4.99
CA LEU A 53 3.14 -17.00 -5.85
C LEU A 53 3.49 -15.61 -6.41
N LEU A 54 3.99 -14.72 -5.56
CA LEU A 54 4.37 -13.36 -5.98
C LEU A 54 5.52 -13.40 -6.99
N SER A 55 6.57 -14.21 -6.71
CA SER A 55 7.73 -14.31 -7.63
C SER A 55 7.35 -14.96 -8.95
N GLY A 56 6.48 -15.99 -8.92
CA GLY A 56 5.96 -16.60 -10.13
C GLY A 56 5.15 -15.62 -10.98
N LEU A 57 4.28 -14.85 -10.34
CA LEU A 57 3.48 -13.82 -10.99
C LEU A 57 4.36 -12.70 -11.58
N LEU A 58 5.33 -12.21 -10.82
CA LEU A 58 6.28 -11.21 -11.30
C LEU A 58 7.18 -11.74 -12.44
N GLY A 59 7.56 -13.00 -12.41
CA GLY A 59 8.37 -13.62 -13.46
C GLY A 59 7.60 -13.88 -14.76
N THR A 60 6.29 -14.17 -14.69
CA THR A 60 5.45 -14.43 -15.87
C THR A 60 4.84 -13.15 -16.46
N LEU A 61 4.71 -12.08 -15.66
CA LEU A 61 4.09 -10.83 -16.08
C LEU A 61 4.75 -10.20 -17.31
N PRO A 62 6.10 -10.10 -17.42
CA PRO A 62 6.77 -9.58 -18.62
C PRO A 62 6.47 -10.41 -19.86
N LEU A 63 6.45 -11.74 -19.74
CA LEU A 63 6.20 -12.65 -20.88
C LEU A 63 4.79 -12.49 -21.46
N ILE A 64 3.81 -12.22 -20.58
CA ILE A 64 2.44 -11.98 -21.01
C ILE A 64 2.30 -10.55 -21.53
N TRP A 65 2.98 -9.61 -20.89
CA TRP A 65 2.88 -8.18 -21.18
C TRP A 65 3.27 -7.83 -22.61
N ASP A 66 4.39 -8.37 -23.08
CA ASP A 66 4.91 -8.11 -24.44
C ASP A 66 4.01 -8.68 -25.54
N ASN A 67 3.17 -9.67 -25.22
CA ASN A 67 2.21 -10.27 -26.15
C ASN A 67 0.84 -9.58 -26.15
N LEU A 68 0.60 -8.63 -25.21
CA LEU A 68 -0.65 -7.90 -25.16
C LEU A 68 -0.63 -6.67 -26.07
N THR A 69 -1.77 -6.38 -26.68
CA THR A 69 -1.96 -5.11 -27.39
C THR A 69 -1.93 -3.93 -26.38
N TYR A 70 -1.55 -2.76 -26.82
CA TYR A 70 -1.51 -1.55 -25.96
C TYR A 70 -2.83 -1.29 -25.22
N TRP A 71 -3.97 -1.51 -25.90
CA TRP A 71 -5.28 -1.36 -25.28
C TRP A 71 -5.56 -2.40 -24.20
N ALA A 72 -5.11 -3.64 -24.41
CA ALA A 72 -5.25 -4.70 -23.41
C ALA A 72 -4.37 -4.44 -22.18
N GLN A 73 -3.15 -3.92 -22.38
CA GLN A 73 -2.25 -3.51 -21.31
C GLN A 73 -2.87 -2.36 -20.49
N LEU A 74 -3.42 -1.34 -21.16
CA LEU A 74 -4.09 -0.22 -20.49
C LEU A 74 -5.30 -0.71 -19.69
N LEU A 75 -6.14 -1.55 -20.27
CA LEU A 75 -7.31 -2.09 -19.59
C LEU A 75 -6.91 -2.88 -18.35
N LEU A 76 -5.87 -3.71 -18.45
CA LEU A 76 -5.36 -4.47 -17.31
C LEU A 76 -4.85 -3.56 -16.18
N LEU A 77 -4.14 -2.48 -16.51
CA LEU A 77 -3.69 -1.49 -15.52
C LEU A 77 -4.88 -0.78 -14.85
N VAL A 78 -5.88 -0.38 -15.62
CA VAL A 78 -7.09 0.27 -15.07
C VAL A 78 -7.83 -0.69 -14.14
N VAL A 79 -8.07 -1.94 -14.57
CA VAL A 79 -8.73 -2.95 -13.74
C VAL A 79 -7.95 -3.21 -12.45
N THR A 80 -6.63 -3.32 -12.54
CA THR A 80 -5.77 -3.49 -11.36
C THR A 80 -5.87 -2.32 -10.41
N THR A 81 -5.85 -1.08 -10.92
CA THR A 81 -5.99 0.12 -10.09
C THR A 81 -7.34 0.16 -9.37
N VAL A 82 -8.43 -0.11 -10.08
CA VAL A 82 -9.79 -0.16 -9.51
C VAL A 82 -9.90 -1.28 -8.47
N PHE A 83 -9.34 -2.45 -8.76
CA PHE A 83 -9.30 -3.57 -7.81
C PHE A 83 -8.53 -3.22 -6.54
N LEU A 84 -7.38 -2.58 -6.65
CA LEU A 84 -6.58 -2.14 -5.50
C LEU A 84 -7.35 -1.14 -4.62
N ILE A 85 -8.03 -0.16 -5.23
CA ILE A 85 -8.87 0.80 -4.52
C ILE A 85 -10.03 0.08 -3.81
N TYR A 86 -10.69 -0.84 -4.49
CA TYR A 86 -11.77 -1.62 -3.91
C TYR A 86 -11.29 -2.48 -2.74
N ALA A 87 -10.19 -3.21 -2.92
CA ALA A 87 -9.58 -4.04 -1.88
C ALA A 87 -9.13 -3.21 -0.66
N ALA A 88 -8.58 -2.01 -0.88
CA ALA A 88 -8.21 -1.09 0.18
C ALA A 88 -9.43 -0.65 1.00
N ASN A 89 -10.50 -0.18 0.32
CA ASN A 89 -11.75 0.22 0.98
C ASN A 89 -12.43 -0.96 1.69
N TYR A 90 -12.34 -2.15 1.13
CA TYR A 90 -12.88 -3.37 1.73
C TYR A 90 -12.12 -3.75 3.01
N SER A 91 -10.78 -3.67 2.96
CA SER A 91 -9.91 -3.96 4.11
C SER A 91 -10.17 -3.00 5.27
N GLU A 92 -10.49 -1.75 5.01
CA GLU A 92 -10.79 -0.74 6.03
C GLU A 92 -12.06 -1.09 6.84
N LYS A 93 -13.05 -1.72 6.20
CA LYS A 93 -14.32 -2.10 6.85
C LYS A 93 -14.20 -3.30 7.79
N PHE A 94 -13.11 -4.08 7.72
CA PHE A 94 -12.90 -5.28 8.55
C PHE A 94 -12.04 -5.02 9.79
N GLU A 95 -12.22 -3.91 10.45
CA GLU A 95 -11.45 -3.47 11.60
C GLU A 95 -11.47 -4.44 12.80
N ASP A 96 -12.45 -5.35 12.87
CA ASP A 96 -12.74 -6.17 14.05
C ASP A 96 -12.35 -7.66 13.96
N LYS A 97 -11.84 -8.17 12.84
CA LYS A 97 -11.49 -9.59 12.72
C LYS A 97 -10.01 -9.77 12.40
N ASN A 98 -9.29 -10.41 13.33
CA ASN A 98 -7.88 -10.86 13.21
C ASN A 98 -7.67 -11.89 12.06
N ILE A 99 -8.15 -11.62 10.85
CA ILE A 99 -8.11 -12.54 9.70
C ILE A 99 -6.77 -12.45 8.98
N PHE A 100 -6.05 -11.33 9.08
CA PHE A 100 -4.77 -11.14 8.42
C PHE A 100 -3.58 -11.27 9.37
N ILE A 101 -2.46 -11.75 8.84
CA ILE A 101 -1.15 -11.87 9.49
C ILE A 101 -0.66 -10.52 10.06
N PHE A 102 -1.17 -9.41 9.54
CA PHE A 102 -0.90 -8.05 9.98
C PHE A 102 -1.96 -7.60 10.98
N LYS A 103 -1.51 -7.21 12.15
CA LYS A 103 -2.32 -6.84 13.33
C LYS A 103 -3.27 -5.64 13.16
N SER A 104 -3.37 -5.04 11.96
CA SER A 104 -4.22 -3.89 11.72
C SER A 104 -4.64 -3.87 10.25
N SER A 105 -5.92 -4.01 10.00
CA SER A 105 -6.57 -3.85 8.69
C SER A 105 -6.25 -2.48 8.07
N GLU A 106 -6.09 -1.47 8.91
CA GLU A 106 -5.71 -0.11 8.55
C GLU A 106 -4.34 -0.06 7.83
N ARG A 107 -3.34 -0.84 8.30
CA ARG A 107 -2.03 -0.90 7.62
C ARG A 107 -2.11 -1.55 6.25
N VAL A 108 -2.91 -2.60 6.12
CA VAL A 108 -3.12 -3.28 4.84
C VAL A 108 -3.83 -2.35 3.85
N SER A 109 -4.90 -1.69 4.28
CA SER A 109 -5.60 -0.68 3.49
C SER A 109 -4.65 0.43 3.03
N SER A 110 -3.83 0.94 3.94
CA SER A 110 -2.87 2.00 3.67
C SER A 110 -1.82 1.61 2.61
N VAL A 111 -1.29 0.38 2.68
CA VAL A 111 -0.36 -0.16 1.68
C VAL A 111 -1.06 -0.35 0.33
N LEU A 112 -2.28 -0.87 0.31
CA LEU A 112 -3.05 -1.04 -0.93
C LEU A 112 -3.33 0.30 -1.63
N PHE A 113 -3.64 1.35 -0.87
CA PHE A 113 -3.78 2.70 -1.42
C PHE A 113 -2.48 3.24 -1.97
N LEU A 114 -1.33 3.02 -1.31
CA LEU A 114 -0.02 3.41 -1.83
C LEU A 114 0.26 2.71 -3.17
N ILE A 115 0.03 1.39 -3.25
CA ILE A 115 0.21 0.63 -4.49
C ILE A 115 -0.76 1.12 -5.58
N SER A 116 -2.00 1.49 -5.21
CA SER A 116 -2.96 2.06 -6.16
C SER A 116 -2.50 3.40 -6.74
N THR A 117 -1.78 4.22 -5.96
CA THR A 117 -1.18 5.47 -6.43
C THR A 117 -0.12 5.23 -7.50
N ILE A 118 0.74 4.24 -7.28
CA ILE A 118 1.76 3.83 -8.27
C ILE A 118 1.08 3.28 -9.54
N SER A 119 0.09 2.42 -9.37
CA SER A 119 -0.68 1.84 -10.48
C SER A 119 -1.41 2.92 -11.29
N PHE A 120 -2.00 3.92 -10.63
CA PHE A 120 -2.62 5.06 -11.28
C PHE A 120 -1.61 5.87 -12.11
N GLY A 121 -0.42 6.14 -11.57
CA GLY A 121 0.65 6.78 -12.33
C GLY A 121 1.00 6.00 -13.59
N SER A 122 1.10 4.67 -13.51
CA SER A 122 1.34 3.81 -14.66
C SER A 122 0.23 3.89 -15.70
N VAL A 123 -1.04 3.98 -15.29
CA VAL A 123 -2.18 4.18 -16.21
C VAL A 123 -2.00 5.48 -17.00
N ILE A 124 -1.62 6.58 -16.35
CA ILE A 124 -1.42 7.88 -17.03
C ILE A 124 -0.26 7.81 -18.03
N VAL A 125 0.90 7.26 -17.61
CA VAL A 125 2.06 7.09 -18.51
C VAL A 125 1.66 6.29 -19.74
N PHE A 126 0.98 5.17 -19.54
CA PHE A 126 0.56 4.30 -20.63
C PHE A 126 -0.44 4.96 -21.57
N SER A 127 -1.39 5.73 -21.01
CA SER A 127 -2.36 6.50 -21.79
C SER A 127 -1.68 7.55 -22.66
N LEU A 128 -0.70 8.28 -22.12
CA LEU A 128 0.07 9.26 -22.89
C LEU A 128 0.87 8.61 -24.01
N ASN A 129 1.50 7.46 -23.75
CA ASN A 129 2.22 6.70 -24.78
C ASN A 129 1.30 6.24 -25.92
N ILE A 130 0.09 5.78 -25.61
CA ILE A 130 -0.90 5.42 -26.63
C ILE A 130 -1.29 6.64 -27.46
N ILE A 131 -1.57 7.78 -26.84
CA ILE A 131 -1.92 9.02 -27.51
C ILE A 131 -0.79 9.45 -28.45
N ASN A 132 0.45 9.49 -27.98
CA ASN A 132 1.60 9.85 -28.79
C ASN A 132 1.75 8.93 -30.03
N ASN A 133 1.57 7.61 -29.84
CA ASN A 133 1.75 6.64 -30.93
C ASN A 133 0.58 6.63 -31.93
N THR A 134 -0.66 6.97 -31.48
CA THR A 134 -1.85 6.86 -32.34
C THR A 134 -2.20 8.16 -33.05
N THR A 135 -1.93 9.33 -32.42
CA THR A 135 -2.35 10.63 -32.96
C THR A 135 -1.25 11.36 -33.72
N GLY A 136 0.00 10.89 -33.64
CA GLY A 136 1.16 11.61 -34.16
C GLY A 136 1.48 12.92 -33.40
N PHE A 137 0.74 13.21 -32.33
CA PHE A 137 0.97 14.35 -31.47
C PHE A 137 2.04 13.97 -30.44
N SER A 138 3.29 14.36 -30.68
CA SER A 138 4.39 14.06 -29.76
C SER A 138 4.54 15.17 -28.73
N LEU A 139 4.15 14.87 -27.48
CA LEU A 139 4.53 15.70 -26.34
C LEU A 139 6.02 15.50 -26.05
N SER A 140 6.73 16.59 -25.70
CA SER A 140 8.09 16.43 -25.19
C SER A 140 8.08 15.59 -23.88
N GLU A 141 9.17 14.89 -23.64
CA GLU A 141 9.31 14.02 -22.47
C GLU A 141 9.08 14.78 -21.15
N ASP A 142 9.61 16.00 -21.05
CA ASP A 142 9.43 16.87 -19.88
C ASP A 142 7.95 17.21 -19.61
N ILE A 143 7.19 17.49 -20.67
CA ILE A 143 5.75 17.78 -20.54
C ILE A 143 4.98 16.52 -20.13
N GLN A 144 5.34 15.35 -20.65
CA GLN A 144 4.73 14.09 -20.24
C GLN A 144 4.96 13.82 -18.75
N ILE A 145 6.21 13.99 -18.28
CA ILE A 145 6.59 13.83 -16.87
C ILE A 145 5.81 14.82 -16.00
N LEU A 146 5.66 16.07 -16.44
CA LEU A 146 4.87 17.07 -15.72
C LEU A 146 3.40 16.67 -15.59
N ILE A 147 2.78 16.22 -16.68
CA ILE A 147 1.37 15.77 -16.66
C ILE A 147 1.19 14.60 -15.70
N VAL A 148 2.08 13.59 -15.79
CA VAL A 148 2.04 12.41 -14.91
C VAL A 148 2.17 12.82 -13.45
N SER A 149 3.19 13.61 -13.12
CA SER A 149 3.46 14.04 -11.75
C SER A 149 2.31 14.87 -11.17
N PHE A 150 1.72 15.75 -11.97
CA PHE A 150 0.57 16.55 -11.56
C PHE A 150 -0.68 15.69 -11.29
N MET A 151 -0.98 14.75 -12.17
CA MET A 151 -2.14 13.86 -12.01
C MET A 151 -1.97 12.93 -10.79
N VAL A 152 -0.76 12.40 -10.57
CA VAL A 152 -0.43 11.58 -9.40
C VAL A 152 -0.53 12.41 -8.12
N LEU A 153 -0.11 13.68 -8.14
CA LEU A 153 -0.26 14.59 -7.00
C LEU A 153 -1.74 14.84 -6.65
N ILE A 154 -2.57 15.14 -7.65
CA ILE A 154 -4.02 15.31 -7.43
C ILE A 154 -4.64 14.05 -6.85
N TYR A 155 -4.29 12.87 -7.39
CA TYR A 155 -4.78 11.60 -6.88
C TYR A 155 -4.34 11.36 -5.42
N SER A 156 -3.07 11.65 -5.11
CA SER A 156 -2.53 11.51 -3.75
C SER A 156 -3.20 12.45 -2.76
N LEU A 157 -3.48 13.70 -3.16
CA LEU A 157 -4.23 14.68 -2.37
C LEU A 157 -5.66 14.21 -2.10
N TYR A 158 -6.33 13.67 -3.12
CA TYR A 158 -7.68 13.13 -2.98
C TYR A 158 -7.70 11.95 -2.00
N MET A 159 -6.77 11.00 -2.13
CA MET A 159 -6.67 9.85 -1.23
C MET A 159 -6.32 10.27 0.20
N TYR A 160 -5.40 11.22 0.35
CA TYR A 160 -5.04 11.77 1.66
C TYR A 160 -6.22 12.46 2.35
N SER A 161 -7.00 13.26 1.62
CA SER A 161 -8.17 13.95 2.19
C SER A 161 -9.23 12.97 2.69
N ARG A 162 -9.29 11.78 2.09
CA ARG A 162 -10.30 10.76 2.41
C ARG A 162 -9.91 9.86 3.57
N THR A 163 -8.65 9.40 3.64
CA THR A 163 -8.25 8.32 4.55
C THR A 163 -7.28 8.73 5.64
N LYS A 164 -6.48 9.80 5.44
CA LYS A 164 -5.48 10.35 6.39
C LYS A 164 -4.54 9.31 7.02
N GLN A 165 -4.23 8.23 6.30
CA GLN A 165 -3.40 7.14 6.79
C GLN A 165 -1.91 7.44 6.55
N ILE A 166 -1.01 6.76 7.30
CA ILE A 166 0.44 7.02 7.28
C ILE A 166 1.03 6.92 5.87
N PHE A 167 0.69 5.87 5.11
CA PHE A 167 1.24 5.69 3.77
C PHE A 167 0.69 6.69 2.73
N GLN A 168 -0.46 7.34 3.00
CA GLN A 168 -0.93 8.46 2.17
C GLN A 168 -0.11 9.72 2.39
N HIS A 169 0.38 9.97 3.61
CA HIS A 169 1.36 11.04 3.83
C HIS A 169 2.63 10.80 3.01
N VAL A 170 3.12 9.55 3.00
CA VAL A 170 4.28 9.15 2.21
C VAL A 170 4.02 9.34 0.71
N ALA A 171 2.87 8.87 0.21
CA ALA A 171 2.48 9.02 -1.19
C ALA A 171 2.37 10.50 -1.59
N LEU A 172 1.73 11.33 -0.74
CA LEU A 172 1.60 12.75 -0.97
C LEU A 172 2.96 13.46 -0.97
N PHE A 173 3.84 13.12 -0.03
CA PHE A 173 5.17 13.69 0.04
C PHE A 173 5.98 13.38 -1.22
N TYR A 174 6.06 12.11 -1.63
CA TYR A 174 6.81 11.74 -2.84
C TYR A 174 6.20 12.31 -4.12
N SER A 175 4.86 12.33 -4.24
CA SER A 175 4.22 12.93 -5.42
C SER A 175 4.42 14.44 -5.49
N SER A 176 4.47 15.13 -4.35
CA SER A 176 4.80 16.56 -4.29
C SER A 176 6.23 16.84 -4.72
N ILE A 177 7.20 16.05 -4.23
CA ILE A 177 8.60 16.16 -4.64
C ILE A 177 8.75 15.89 -6.15
N PHE A 178 8.09 14.84 -6.65
CA PHE A 178 8.16 14.49 -8.06
C PHE A 178 7.56 15.58 -8.95
N PHE A 179 6.43 16.16 -8.55
CA PHE A 179 5.83 17.30 -9.26
C PHE A 179 6.72 18.53 -9.24
N LEU A 180 7.24 18.93 -8.08
CA LEU A 180 8.13 20.08 -7.96
C LEU A 180 9.42 19.89 -8.75
N GLY A 181 9.96 18.67 -8.76
CA GLY A 181 11.12 18.31 -9.57
C GLY A 181 10.84 18.44 -11.07
N SER A 182 9.66 18.01 -11.54
CA SER A 182 9.26 18.13 -12.95
C SER A 182 9.07 19.60 -13.38
N VAL A 183 8.46 20.40 -12.51
CA VAL A 183 8.33 21.87 -12.72
C VAL A 183 9.71 22.52 -12.77
N GLY A 184 10.61 22.15 -11.82
CA GLY A 184 11.96 22.65 -11.75
C GLY A 184 12.75 22.35 -13.04
N ASN A 185 12.63 21.15 -13.57
CA ASN A 185 13.29 20.74 -14.80
C ASN A 185 12.84 21.56 -16.03
N ILE A 186 11.56 21.93 -16.09
CA ILE A 186 11.04 22.78 -17.18
C ILE A 186 11.52 24.23 -17.04
N ILE A 187 11.50 24.78 -15.82
CA ILE A 187 11.90 26.18 -15.59
C ILE A 187 13.42 26.36 -15.72
N PHE A 188 14.17 25.37 -15.31
CA PHE A 188 15.62 25.41 -15.25
C PHE A 188 16.25 24.19 -15.95
N PRO A 189 16.15 24.04 -17.27
CA PRO A 189 16.56 22.82 -17.99
C PRO A 189 18.06 22.53 -17.90
N ASN A 190 18.88 23.51 -17.51
CA ASN A 190 20.35 23.40 -17.41
C ASN A 190 20.85 23.33 -15.96
N ILE A 191 19.97 23.12 -14.99
CA ILE A 191 20.41 22.96 -13.60
C ILE A 191 21.20 21.67 -13.44
N GLU A 192 22.38 21.77 -12.84
CA GLU A 192 23.17 20.60 -12.50
C GLU A 192 22.40 19.70 -11.49
N PRO A 193 22.51 18.36 -11.61
CA PRO A 193 21.74 17.43 -10.77
C PRO A 193 21.87 17.64 -9.27
N TRP A 194 23.03 18.12 -8.78
CA TRP A 194 23.25 18.42 -7.37
C TRP A 194 22.40 19.62 -6.88
N ALA A 195 22.22 20.65 -7.71
CA ALA A 195 21.42 21.81 -7.37
C ALA A 195 19.93 21.45 -7.33
N GLY A 196 19.47 20.57 -8.23
CA GLY A 196 18.14 19.96 -8.16
C GLY A 196 17.94 19.17 -6.85
N GLY A 197 18.95 18.41 -6.44
CA GLY A 197 18.94 17.70 -5.15
C GLY A 197 18.80 18.63 -3.94
N LEU A 198 19.55 19.73 -3.91
CA LEU A 198 19.45 20.76 -2.86
C LEU A 198 18.06 21.42 -2.80
N PHE A 199 17.47 21.70 -3.98
CA PHE A 199 16.13 22.24 -4.06
C PHE A 199 15.09 21.26 -3.47
N LEU A 200 15.19 19.97 -3.75
CA LEU A 200 14.33 18.93 -3.20
C LEU A 200 14.50 18.80 -1.67
N ILE A 201 15.73 18.86 -1.17
CA ILE A 201 16.02 18.85 0.28
C ILE A 201 15.40 20.06 0.95
N ALA A 202 15.59 21.27 0.40
CA ALA A 202 15.03 22.50 0.95
C ALA A 202 13.49 22.44 0.98
N THR A 203 12.88 21.97 -0.08
CA THR A 203 11.42 21.78 -0.17
C THR A 203 10.92 20.76 0.85
N GLY A 204 11.63 19.64 1.01
CA GLY A 204 11.32 18.63 2.02
C GLY A 204 11.40 19.18 3.46
N LEU A 205 12.41 19.99 3.76
CA LEU A 205 12.56 20.65 5.05
C LEU A 205 11.42 21.65 5.30
N ILE A 206 11.05 22.46 4.31
CA ILE A 206 9.93 23.42 4.42
C ILE A 206 8.61 22.67 4.68
N LEU A 207 8.34 21.63 3.94
CA LEU A 207 7.13 20.81 4.13
C LEU A 207 7.12 20.12 5.50
N SER A 208 8.28 19.67 5.98
CA SER A 208 8.42 19.10 7.33
C SER A 208 8.16 20.13 8.43
N LEU A 209 8.61 21.37 8.25
CA LEU A 209 8.38 22.47 9.21
C LEU A 209 6.91 22.93 9.27
N ILE A 210 6.19 22.84 8.15
CA ILE A 210 4.76 23.19 8.10
C ILE A 210 3.90 22.09 8.77
N HIS A 211 4.44 20.90 8.93
CA HIS A 211 3.71 19.73 9.47
C HIS A 211 3.95 19.49 10.98
N ILE A 212 4.82 20.32 11.62
CA ILE A 212 5.01 20.39 13.07
C ILE A 212 4.09 21.46 13.65
#